data_54cbeac42f57d1a7571abf7041df6870
#
_entry.id   54cbeac42f57d1a7571abf7041df6870
#
_cell.length_a   1.000
_cell.length_b   1.000
_cell.length_c   1.000
_cell.angle_alpha   90.00
_cell.angle_beta   90.00
_cell.angle_gamma   90.00
#
_symmetry.space_group_name_H-M   'P 1'
#
loop_
_entity.id
_entity.type
_entity.pdbx_description
1 polymer ?
#
loop_
_entity_poly.entity_id
_entity_poly.type
_entity_poly.pdbx_seq_one_letter_code
_entity_poly.pdbx_strand_id
1 'polypeptide(L)'
;EIKIPSADKYFDIIRQAGIILDKEERKASIVEQVNQAASLVGGEALIEDGLLNEVANLVEMPTAVMGGFNEEFLQLPRDVLISVMKKHQRYFPVESQKSKVESPTFDLRPSTLLPHFIAIRNGDDIGVDIVRQGNEHVLSARFTDANFFVREDLKLKLEEFRPKLATLTFHTKLGSMLDKSERILKLGAEIGALLGYKGDLNTIKYLGRA
;
A
#
# COMPACT_ATOMS: atom_id res chain seq x y z
N GLU A 1 2.46 -8.51 -34.05
CA GLU A 1 3.29 -9.72 -34.16
C GLU A 1 4.71 -9.32 -34.55
N ILE A 2 5.73 -9.66 -33.75
CA ILE A 2 7.13 -9.35 -33.98
C ILE A 2 7.76 -10.53 -34.71
N LYS A 3 8.28 -10.31 -35.94
CA LYS A 3 8.97 -11.34 -36.71
C LYS A 3 10.46 -11.31 -36.40
N ILE A 4 11.02 -12.44 -35.98
CA ILE A 4 12.43 -12.61 -35.66
C ILE A 4 13.05 -13.52 -36.71
N PRO A 5 13.86 -12.98 -37.62
CA PRO A 5 14.39 -13.75 -38.76
C PRO A 5 15.46 -14.75 -38.34
N SER A 6 16.19 -14.52 -37.25
CA SER A 6 17.24 -15.38 -36.75
C SER A 6 17.52 -15.11 -35.28
N ALA A 7 18.08 -16.09 -34.55
CA ALA A 7 18.33 -16.00 -33.10
C ALA A 7 19.30 -14.87 -32.72
N ASP A 8 20.28 -14.57 -33.55
CA ASP A 8 21.25 -13.49 -33.33
C ASP A 8 20.60 -12.09 -33.39
N LYS A 9 19.46 -11.94 -34.04
CA LYS A 9 18.68 -10.68 -34.12
C LYS A 9 17.65 -10.53 -33.01
N TYR A 10 17.48 -11.51 -32.17
CA TYR A 10 16.41 -11.54 -31.17
C TYR A 10 16.44 -10.31 -30.25
N PHE A 11 17.57 -10.08 -29.59
CA PHE A 11 17.69 -9.01 -28.60
C PHE A 11 17.53 -7.61 -29.22
N ASP A 12 18.09 -7.40 -30.42
CA ASP A 12 17.98 -6.12 -31.11
C ASP A 12 16.54 -5.81 -31.52
N ILE A 13 15.84 -6.81 -32.06
CA ILE A 13 14.45 -6.65 -32.50
C ILE A 13 13.52 -6.43 -31.33
N ILE A 14 13.66 -7.17 -30.23
CA ILE A 14 12.86 -7.01 -29.02
C ILE A 14 13.08 -5.62 -28.41
N ARG A 15 14.34 -5.16 -28.34
CA ARG A 15 14.65 -3.81 -27.85
C ARG A 15 14.08 -2.71 -28.75
N GLN A 16 14.14 -2.87 -30.08
CA GLN A 16 13.52 -1.94 -31.03
C GLN A 16 12.00 -1.88 -30.89
N ALA A 17 11.38 -2.96 -30.44
CA ALA A 17 9.95 -3.02 -30.12
C ALA A 17 9.61 -2.41 -28.72
N GLY A 18 10.59 -1.81 -28.02
CA GLY A 18 10.41 -1.17 -26.73
C GLY A 18 10.38 -2.14 -25.54
N ILE A 19 10.61 -3.44 -25.76
CA ILE A 19 10.59 -4.46 -24.73
C ILE A 19 11.95 -4.52 -24.01
N ILE A 20 11.94 -4.39 -22.70
CA ILE A 20 13.11 -4.48 -21.82
C ILE A 20 13.13 -5.86 -21.17
N LEU A 21 14.01 -6.75 -21.63
CA LEU A 21 14.09 -8.14 -21.16
C LEU A 21 14.75 -8.25 -19.79
N ASP A 22 15.78 -7.46 -19.53
CA ASP A 22 16.47 -7.46 -18.24
C ASP A 22 15.61 -6.82 -17.16
N LYS A 23 15.46 -7.51 -16.02
CA LYS A 23 14.61 -7.06 -14.93
C LYS A 23 15.17 -5.83 -14.22
N GLU A 24 16.48 -5.75 -14.03
CA GLU A 24 17.09 -4.63 -13.34
C GLU A 24 17.09 -3.37 -14.22
N GLU A 25 17.25 -3.54 -15.53
CA GLU A 25 17.07 -2.46 -16.52
C GLU A 25 15.60 -1.95 -16.50
N ARG A 26 14.60 -2.86 -16.42
CA ARG A 26 13.18 -2.47 -16.28
C ARG A 26 12.92 -1.70 -15.00
N LYS A 27 13.45 -2.16 -13.86
CA LYS A 27 13.33 -1.46 -12.59
C LYS A 27 13.91 -0.05 -12.66
N ALA A 28 15.11 0.08 -13.23
CA ALA A 28 15.76 1.37 -13.40
C ALA A 28 14.90 2.31 -14.24
N SER A 29 14.35 1.83 -15.36
CA SER A 29 13.44 2.60 -16.21
C SER A 29 12.16 2.99 -15.48
N ILE A 30 11.56 2.10 -14.66
CA ILE A 30 10.38 2.41 -13.86
C ILE A 30 10.69 3.50 -12.84
N VAL A 31 11.80 3.37 -12.10
CA VAL A 31 12.22 4.36 -11.08
C VAL A 31 12.44 5.74 -11.72
N GLU A 32 13.12 5.79 -12.85
CA GLU A 32 13.35 7.03 -13.58
C GLU A 32 12.04 7.71 -13.96
N GLN A 33 11.13 6.99 -14.65
CA GLN A 33 9.85 7.51 -15.09
C GLN A 33 8.95 7.94 -13.92
N VAL A 34 8.92 7.15 -12.84
CA VAL A 34 8.13 7.46 -11.63
C VAL A 34 8.64 8.74 -10.96
N ASN A 35 9.96 8.90 -10.83
CA ASN A 35 10.56 10.11 -10.25
C ASN A 35 10.34 11.35 -11.14
N GLN A 36 10.47 11.20 -12.45
CA GLN A 36 10.17 12.28 -13.39
C GLN A 36 8.72 12.72 -13.27
N ALA A 37 7.77 11.77 -13.25
CA ALA A 37 6.37 12.06 -13.12
C ALA A 37 6.04 12.75 -11.77
N ALA A 38 6.57 12.26 -10.63
CA ALA A 38 6.37 12.88 -9.32
C ALA A 38 6.89 14.32 -9.28
N SER A 39 8.04 14.58 -9.91
CA SER A 39 8.65 15.92 -9.96
C SER A 39 7.78 16.95 -10.67
N LEU A 40 6.98 16.55 -11.67
CA LEU A 40 6.08 17.45 -12.39
C LEU A 40 5.02 18.09 -11.49
N VAL A 41 4.66 17.43 -10.39
CA VAL A 41 3.70 17.94 -9.39
C VAL A 41 4.38 18.44 -8.12
N GLY A 42 5.70 18.61 -8.13
CA GLY A 42 6.48 19.10 -6.99
C GLY A 42 6.55 18.08 -5.85
N GLY A 43 6.41 16.81 -6.15
CA GLY A 43 6.39 15.70 -5.21
C GLY A 43 7.57 14.74 -5.36
N GLU A 44 7.62 13.76 -4.47
CA GLU A 44 8.53 12.60 -4.49
C GLU A 44 7.68 11.32 -4.38
N ALA A 45 7.97 10.33 -5.20
CA ALA A 45 7.22 9.08 -5.19
C ALA A 45 7.69 8.14 -4.08
N LEU A 46 6.76 7.46 -3.42
CA LEU A 46 7.06 6.42 -2.43
C LEU A 46 7.35 5.09 -3.15
N ILE A 47 8.62 4.88 -3.48
CA ILE A 47 9.09 3.67 -4.15
C ILE A 47 9.60 2.67 -3.10
N GLU A 48 8.84 1.60 -2.88
CA GLU A 48 9.26 0.46 -2.05
C GLU A 48 9.78 -0.66 -2.94
N ASP A 49 10.86 -1.31 -2.54
CA ASP A 49 11.49 -2.41 -3.30
C ASP A 49 10.52 -3.55 -3.59
N GLY A 50 9.64 -3.89 -2.65
CA GLY A 50 8.63 -4.94 -2.83
C GLY A 50 7.67 -4.61 -3.97
N LEU A 51 7.10 -3.39 -3.95
CA LEU A 51 6.19 -2.92 -4.99
C LEU A 51 6.90 -2.79 -6.35
N LEU A 52 8.11 -2.23 -6.37
CA LEU A 52 8.92 -2.08 -7.58
C LEU A 52 9.22 -3.45 -8.21
N ASN A 53 9.59 -4.44 -7.40
CA ASN A 53 9.83 -5.81 -7.86
C ASN A 53 8.58 -6.46 -8.44
N GLU A 54 7.42 -6.26 -7.80
CA GLU A 54 6.14 -6.78 -8.28
C GLU A 54 5.76 -6.15 -9.62
N VAL A 55 5.81 -4.83 -9.71
CA VAL A 55 5.48 -4.09 -10.93
C VAL A 55 6.42 -4.46 -12.09
N ALA A 56 7.74 -4.52 -11.85
CA ALA A 56 8.71 -4.90 -12.87
C ALA A 56 8.52 -6.34 -13.41
N ASN A 57 7.87 -7.23 -12.64
CA ASN A 57 7.52 -8.56 -13.12
C ASN A 57 6.22 -8.60 -13.93
N LEU A 58 5.39 -7.56 -13.86
CA LEU A 58 4.10 -7.49 -14.56
C LEU A 58 4.19 -6.79 -15.92
N VAL A 59 5.28 -6.08 -16.20
CA VAL A 59 5.44 -5.29 -17.42
C VAL A 59 6.73 -5.66 -18.14
N GLU A 60 6.72 -5.54 -19.45
CA GLU A 60 7.91 -5.71 -20.32
C GLU A 60 8.30 -4.39 -20.99
N MET A 61 7.33 -3.50 -21.17
CA MET A 61 7.48 -2.16 -21.74
C MET A 61 6.83 -1.15 -20.78
N PRO A 62 7.56 -0.72 -19.73
CA PRO A 62 6.99 0.15 -18.71
C PRO A 62 6.73 1.56 -19.24
N THR A 63 5.52 2.06 -19.02
CA THR A 63 5.15 3.46 -19.26
C THR A 63 4.44 4.01 -18.04
N ALA A 64 4.98 5.07 -17.45
CA ALA A 64 4.40 5.71 -16.27
C ALA A 64 3.15 6.53 -16.66
N VAL A 65 2.09 6.35 -15.89
CA VAL A 65 0.83 7.07 -16.05
C VAL A 65 0.52 7.76 -14.73
N MET A 66 0.62 9.08 -14.70
CA MET A 66 0.19 9.88 -13.56
C MET A 66 -1.31 10.07 -13.59
N GLY A 67 -1.97 9.81 -12.46
CA GLY A 67 -3.36 10.13 -12.20
C GLY A 67 -3.53 10.96 -10.95
N GLY A 68 -4.75 11.51 -10.79
CA GLY A 68 -5.16 12.27 -9.63
C GLY A 68 -6.38 11.65 -8.94
N PHE A 69 -6.67 12.15 -7.75
CA PHE A 69 -7.89 11.83 -7.03
C PHE A 69 -8.41 13.05 -6.26
N ASN A 70 -9.67 13.01 -5.82
CA ASN A 70 -10.27 14.13 -5.08
C ASN A 70 -9.52 14.37 -3.76
N GLU A 71 -9.10 15.62 -3.52
CA GLU A 71 -8.40 16.06 -2.31
C GLU A 71 -9.18 15.77 -1.02
N GLU A 72 -10.50 15.64 -1.09
CA GLU A 72 -11.32 15.26 0.07
C GLU A 72 -10.88 13.94 0.70
N PHE A 73 -10.34 13.01 -0.09
CA PHE A 73 -9.82 11.74 0.42
C PHE A 73 -8.55 11.91 1.27
N LEU A 74 -7.84 13.02 1.17
CA LEU A 74 -6.68 13.31 2.04
C LEU A 74 -7.05 13.47 3.52
N GLN A 75 -8.34 13.53 3.85
CA GLN A 75 -8.84 13.48 5.23
C GLN A 75 -8.76 12.07 5.83
N LEU A 76 -8.62 11.04 5.00
CA LEU A 76 -8.39 9.66 5.45
C LEU A 76 -6.99 9.52 6.08
N PRO A 77 -6.82 8.58 7.02
CA PRO A 77 -5.50 8.27 7.54
C PRO A 77 -4.52 7.93 6.40
N ARG A 78 -3.33 8.52 6.47
CA ARG A 78 -2.27 8.35 5.45
C ARG A 78 -2.01 6.87 5.11
N ASP A 79 -1.92 6.03 6.13
CA ASP A 79 -1.61 4.60 5.95
C ASP A 79 -2.73 3.84 5.23
N VAL A 80 -3.98 4.28 5.39
CA VAL A 80 -5.12 3.73 4.63
C VAL A 80 -4.98 4.07 3.16
N LEU A 81 -4.70 5.33 2.82
CA LEU A 81 -4.51 5.77 1.44
C LEU A 81 -3.36 5.02 0.76
N ILE A 82 -2.21 4.93 1.43
CA ILE A 82 -1.03 4.22 0.94
C ILE A 82 -1.34 2.73 0.75
N SER A 83 -2.01 2.10 1.71
CA SER A 83 -2.37 0.69 1.63
C SER A 83 -3.30 0.39 0.44
N VAL A 84 -4.30 1.24 0.21
CA VAL A 84 -5.20 1.10 -0.94
C VAL A 84 -4.45 1.25 -2.25
N MET A 85 -3.62 2.28 -2.39
CA MET A 85 -2.84 2.50 -3.61
C MET A 85 -1.86 1.36 -3.89
N LYS A 86 -1.08 0.93 -2.90
CA LYS A 86 -0.03 -0.08 -3.08
C LYS A 86 -0.58 -1.49 -3.19
N LYS A 87 -1.36 -1.94 -2.19
CA LYS A 87 -1.78 -3.35 -2.09
C LYS A 87 -2.85 -3.75 -3.10
N HIS A 88 -3.76 -2.83 -3.40
CA HIS A 88 -4.89 -3.16 -4.27
C HIS A 88 -4.66 -2.76 -5.74
N GLN A 89 -3.93 -1.67 -5.98
CA GLN A 89 -3.78 -1.11 -7.32
C GLN A 89 -2.34 -1.13 -7.86
N ARG A 90 -1.34 -1.40 -7.00
CA ARG A 90 0.10 -1.35 -7.36
C ARG A 90 0.54 0.01 -7.90
N TYR A 91 -0.05 1.07 -7.34
CA TYR A 91 0.32 2.44 -7.66
C TYR A 91 1.37 2.97 -6.69
N PHE A 92 2.21 3.87 -7.19
CA PHE A 92 3.19 4.60 -6.38
C PHE A 92 2.55 5.89 -5.88
N PRO A 93 2.37 6.06 -4.55
CA PRO A 93 1.88 7.30 -3.97
C PRO A 93 2.91 8.42 -4.15
N VAL A 94 2.44 9.67 -4.22
CA VAL A 94 3.29 10.87 -4.32
C VAL A 94 3.16 11.71 -3.06
N GLU A 95 4.30 12.10 -2.46
CA GLU A 95 4.37 12.96 -1.29
C GLU A 95 4.98 14.31 -1.61
N SER A 96 4.67 15.33 -0.80
CA SER A 96 5.30 16.64 -0.90
C SER A 96 6.76 16.58 -0.44
N GLN A 97 7.69 17.16 -1.20
CA GLN A 97 9.11 17.25 -0.84
C GLN A 97 9.37 18.04 0.44
N LYS A 98 8.42 18.86 0.91
CA LYS A 98 8.58 19.73 2.09
C LYS A 98 8.43 19.03 3.44
N SER A 99 8.16 17.73 3.46
CA SER A 99 7.73 17.02 4.68
C SER A 99 8.72 16.01 5.24
N LYS A 100 10.03 16.18 5.06
CA LYS A 100 11.02 15.33 5.74
C LYS A 100 11.17 15.71 7.23
N VAL A 101 10.12 15.52 8.02
CA VAL A 101 10.20 15.46 9.47
C VAL A 101 9.81 14.06 9.90
N GLU A 102 10.81 13.23 10.16
CA GLU A 102 10.62 11.92 10.77
C GLU A 102 10.01 12.10 12.17
N SER A 103 8.78 11.63 12.35
CA SER A 103 8.18 11.51 13.66
C SER A 103 7.61 10.10 13.82
N PRO A 104 8.05 9.33 14.82
CA PRO A 104 7.64 7.93 15.02
C PRO A 104 6.28 7.77 15.72
N THR A 105 5.49 8.83 15.85
CA THR A 105 4.20 8.79 16.53
C THR A 105 3.05 8.73 15.53
N PHE A 106 2.03 7.95 15.86
CA PHE A 106 0.73 7.89 15.18
C PHE A 106 0.19 9.32 14.98
N ASP A 107 0.36 9.83 13.76
CA ASP A 107 0.33 11.26 13.52
C ASP A 107 -1.04 11.70 12.98
N LEU A 108 -1.74 12.51 13.76
CA LEU A 108 -2.95 13.24 13.35
C LEU A 108 -2.61 14.50 12.50
N ARG A 109 -1.37 14.62 12.00
CA ARG A 109 -0.98 15.75 11.14
C ARG A 109 -1.59 15.61 9.75
N PRO A 110 -1.78 16.73 9.04
CA PRO A 110 -2.27 16.70 7.66
C PRO A 110 -1.39 15.79 6.82
N SER A 111 -2.02 14.98 5.98
CA SER A 111 -1.33 14.05 5.08
C SER A 111 -0.24 14.78 4.28
N THR A 112 0.97 14.23 4.26
CA THR A 112 2.04 14.70 3.38
C THR A 112 1.84 14.24 1.94
N LEU A 113 0.85 13.37 1.71
CA LEU A 113 0.48 12.87 0.40
C LEU A 113 -0.09 14.00 -0.46
N LEU A 114 0.35 14.05 -1.70
CA LEU A 114 -0.30 14.81 -2.74
C LEU A 114 -1.48 14.02 -3.32
N PRO A 115 -2.51 14.67 -3.88
CA PRO A 115 -3.66 13.99 -4.48
C PRO A 115 -3.31 13.36 -5.83
N HIS A 116 -2.16 12.70 -5.90
CA HIS A 116 -1.59 12.09 -7.09
C HIS A 116 -1.07 10.69 -6.83
N PHE A 117 -1.11 9.87 -7.86
CA PHE A 117 -0.52 8.54 -7.88
C PHE A 117 0.12 8.28 -9.23
N ILE A 118 1.04 7.31 -9.29
CA ILE A 118 1.67 6.90 -10.54
C ILE A 118 1.46 5.40 -10.70
N ALA A 119 0.83 5.03 -11.82
CA ALA A 119 0.66 3.66 -12.26
C ALA A 119 1.69 3.33 -13.34
N ILE A 120 2.09 2.07 -13.46
CA ILE A 120 2.90 1.60 -14.58
C ILE A 120 2.03 0.73 -15.47
N ARG A 121 1.91 1.16 -16.71
CA ARG A 121 1.25 0.44 -17.78
C ARG A 121 2.27 -0.42 -18.53
N ASN A 122 1.85 -1.56 -19.06
CA ASN A 122 2.61 -2.33 -20.03
C ASN A 122 2.23 -1.89 -21.45
N GLY A 123 3.13 -1.28 -22.17
CA GLY A 123 2.92 -0.79 -23.53
C GLY A 123 3.36 0.67 -23.74
N ASP A 124 3.12 1.19 -24.93
CA ASP A 124 3.42 2.57 -25.34
C ASP A 124 2.51 3.62 -24.67
N ASP A 125 2.63 4.87 -25.08
CA ASP A 125 1.85 6.01 -24.60
C ASP A 125 0.51 6.22 -25.33
N ILE A 126 0.20 5.38 -26.33
CA ILE A 126 -1.04 5.50 -27.11
C ILE A 126 -2.25 5.22 -26.19
N GLY A 127 -3.16 6.21 -26.09
CA GLY A 127 -4.35 6.12 -25.29
C GLY A 127 -4.09 6.20 -23.76
N VAL A 128 -2.96 6.74 -23.34
CA VAL A 128 -2.60 6.92 -21.93
C VAL A 128 -3.66 7.69 -21.14
N ASP A 129 -4.35 8.65 -21.78
CA ASP A 129 -5.42 9.42 -21.14
C ASP A 129 -6.63 8.57 -20.77
N ILE A 130 -6.98 7.58 -21.59
CA ILE A 130 -8.06 6.63 -21.29
C ILE A 130 -7.67 5.73 -20.12
N VAL A 131 -6.42 5.26 -20.12
CA VAL A 131 -5.87 4.45 -19.01
C VAL A 131 -5.85 5.26 -17.72
N ARG A 132 -5.41 6.53 -17.77
CA ARG A 132 -5.42 7.43 -16.61
C ARG A 132 -6.82 7.57 -16.03
N GLN A 133 -7.81 7.91 -16.85
CA GLN A 133 -9.20 8.06 -16.41
C GLN A 133 -9.75 6.77 -15.80
N GLY A 134 -9.44 5.60 -16.39
CA GLY A 134 -9.82 4.31 -15.82
C GLY A 134 -9.21 4.07 -14.44
N ASN A 135 -7.92 4.36 -14.27
CA ASN A 135 -7.22 4.21 -13.00
C ASN A 135 -7.76 5.17 -11.93
N GLU A 136 -8.03 6.42 -12.29
CA GLU A 136 -8.62 7.44 -11.41
C GLU A 136 -10.01 7.01 -10.92
N HIS A 137 -10.83 6.48 -11.82
CA HIS A 137 -12.17 5.99 -11.49
C HIS A 137 -12.11 4.80 -10.51
N VAL A 138 -11.26 3.82 -10.78
CA VAL A 138 -11.08 2.66 -9.89
C VAL A 138 -10.57 3.09 -8.53
N LEU A 139 -9.56 3.98 -8.47
CA LEU A 139 -9.01 4.45 -7.20
C LEU A 139 -10.04 5.25 -6.39
N SER A 140 -10.84 6.10 -7.05
CA SER A 140 -11.92 6.85 -6.41
C SER A 140 -12.95 5.92 -5.76
N ALA A 141 -13.35 4.84 -6.45
CA ALA A 141 -14.24 3.84 -5.89
C ALA A 141 -13.64 3.17 -4.64
N ARG A 142 -12.35 2.78 -4.70
CA ARG A 142 -11.63 2.17 -3.57
C ARG A 142 -11.49 3.11 -2.37
N PHE A 143 -11.23 4.39 -2.61
CA PHE A 143 -11.18 5.38 -1.54
C PHE A 143 -12.55 5.65 -0.94
N THR A 144 -13.61 5.61 -1.72
CA THR A 144 -14.98 5.71 -1.22
C THR A 144 -15.30 4.55 -0.28
N ASP A 145 -14.95 3.32 -0.65
CA ASP A 145 -15.10 2.14 0.20
C ASP A 145 -14.27 2.29 1.49
N ALA A 146 -13.00 2.69 1.37
CA ALA A 146 -12.12 2.90 2.53
C ALA A 146 -12.67 3.98 3.47
N ASN A 147 -13.19 5.08 2.94
CA ASN A 147 -13.81 6.14 3.72
C ASN A 147 -15.04 5.64 4.49
N PHE A 148 -15.86 4.82 3.84
CA PHE A 148 -16.99 4.19 4.52
C PHE A 148 -16.53 3.34 5.71
N PHE A 149 -15.55 2.45 5.51
CA PHE A 149 -15.06 1.59 6.58
C PHE A 149 -14.39 2.36 7.71
N VAL A 150 -13.54 3.34 7.41
CA VAL A 150 -12.92 4.19 8.44
C VAL A 150 -13.98 4.92 9.28
N ARG A 151 -15.01 5.45 8.63
CA ARG A 151 -16.10 6.13 9.35
C ARG A 151 -16.92 5.18 10.21
N GLU A 152 -17.17 3.95 9.74
CA GLU A 152 -17.88 2.94 10.53
C GLU A 152 -17.04 2.47 11.73
N ASP A 153 -15.74 2.27 11.53
CA ASP A 153 -14.82 1.86 12.60
C ASP A 153 -14.69 2.94 13.70
N LEU A 154 -14.70 4.23 13.31
CA LEU A 154 -14.63 5.34 14.27
C LEU A 154 -15.91 5.56 15.09
N LYS A 155 -17.04 4.93 14.73
CA LYS A 155 -18.28 5.05 15.52
C LYS A 155 -18.23 4.33 16.86
N LEU A 156 -17.39 3.32 16.99
CA LEU A 156 -17.27 2.47 18.17
C LEU A 156 -15.84 2.54 18.71
N LYS A 157 -15.71 2.39 20.02
CA LYS A 157 -14.41 2.18 20.64
C LYS A 157 -13.91 0.75 20.37
N LEU A 158 -12.60 0.56 20.33
CA LEU A 158 -11.98 -0.75 20.05
C LEU A 158 -12.52 -1.84 21.00
N GLU A 159 -12.75 -1.49 22.28
CA GLU A 159 -13.30 -2.39 23.27
C GLU A 159 -14.70 -2.91 22.94
N GLU A 160 -15.50 -2.14 22.22
CA GLU A 160 -16.86 -2.51 21.80
C GLU A 160 -16.86 -3.53 20.65
N PHE A 161 -15.73 -3.64 19.91
CA PHE A 161 -15.55 -4.67 18.90
C PHE A 161 -15.12 -6.02 19.49
N ARG A 162 -14.53 -6.05 20.69
CA ARG A 162 -14.01 -7.27 21.32
C ARG A 162 -15.03 -8.41 21.41
N PRO A 163 -16.29 -8.21 21.82
CA PRO A 163 -17.29 -9.28 21.85
C PRO A 163 -17.55 -9.92 20.49
N LYS A 164 -17.38 -9.17 19.40
CA LYS A 164 -17.55 -9.68 18.01
C LYS A 164 -16.50 -10.73 17.66
N LEU A 165 -15.36 -10.77 18.34
CA LEU A 165 -14.34 -11.80 18.16
C LEU A 165 -14.85 -13.22 18.50
N ALA A 166 -15.92 -13.35 19.26
CA ALA A 166 -16.56 -14.63 19.56
C ALA A 166 -17.15 -15.31 18.30
N THR A 167 -17.50 -14.53 17.27
CA THR A 167 -18.04 -15.05 16.02
C THR A 167 -16.96 -15.54 15.05
N LEU A 168 -15.69 -15.20 15.29
CA LEU A 168 -14.56 -15.57 14.45
C LEU A 168 -13.89 -16.84 15.01
N THR A 169 -13.98 -17.94 14.30
CA THR A 169 -13.32 -19.19 14.69
C THR A 169 -11.80 -19.05 14.56
N PHE A 170 -11.08 -19.25 15.68
CA PHE A 170 -9.62 -19.35 15.66
C PHE A 170 -9.18 -20.77 15.26
N HIS A 171 -9.73 -21.79 15.94
CA HIS A 171 -9.44 -23.18 15.68
C HIS A 171 -10.57 -24.05 16.23
N THR A 172 -10.93 -25.14 15.52
CA THR A 172 -12.05 -26.01 15.90
C THR A 172 -12.00 -26.54 17.33
N LYS A 173 -10.79 -26.83 17.85
CA LYS A 173 -10.57 -27.32 19.22
C LYS A 173 -10.18 -26.25 20.22
N LEU A 174 -9.76 -25.07 19.77
CA LEU A 174 -9.27 -23.99 20.61
C LEU A 174 -10.23 -22.80 20.73
N GLY A 175 -11.38 -22.90 20.07
CA GLY A 175 -12.45 -21.92 20.15
C GLY A 175 -12.29 -20.72 19.24
N SER A 176 -12.85 -19.59 19.63
CA SER A 176 -12.91 -18.34 18.90
C SER A 176 -11.65 -17.46 19.05
N MET A 177 -11.59 -16.40 18.29
CA MET A 177 -10.57 -15.35 18.47
C MET A 177 -10.70 -14.66 19.82
N LEU A 178 -11.91 -14.56 20.38
CA LEU A 178 -12.11 -14.06 21.74
C LEU A 178 -11.45 -14.99 22.76
N ASP A 179 -11.67 -16.31 22.68
CA ASP A 179 -11.04 -17.30 23.56
C ASP A 179 -9.51 -17.25 23.46
N LYS A 180 -8.98 -17.04 22.27
CA LYS A 180 -7.53 -16.83 22.06
C LYS A 180 -7.03 -15.58 22.77
N SER A 181 -7.72 -14.46 22.62
CA SER A 181 -7.39 -13.19 23.27
C SER A 181 -7.37 -13.34 24.80
N GLU A 182 -8.35 -14.05 25.37
CA GLU A 182 -8.42 -14.30 26.82
C GLU A 182 -7.29 -15.18 27.34
N ARG A 183 -6.90 -16.22 26.57
CA ARG A 183 -5.72 -17.04 26.91
C ARG A 183 -4.42 -16.23 26.87
N ILE A 184 -4.24 -15.37 25.86
CA ILE A 184 -3.07 -14.49 25.76
C ILE A 184 -2.99 -13.56 26.96
N LEU A 185 -4.11 -12.98 27.36
CA LEU A 185 -4.23 -12.08 28.51
C LEU A 185 -3.81 -12.78 29.80
N LYS A 186 -4.31 -14.00 30.04
CA LYS A 186 -3.97 -14.82 31.22
C LYS A 186 -2.48 -15.18 31.24
N LEU A 187 -1.96 -15.71 30.11
CA LEU A 187 -0.55 -16.09 29.99
C LEU A 187 0.39 -14.89 30.14
N GLY A 188 0.06 -13.73 29.57
CA GLY A 188 0.84 -12.50 29.73
C GLY A 188 0.96 -12.08 31.19
N ALA A 189 -0.11 -12.18 31.95
CA ALA A 189 -0.10 -11.88 33.39
C ALA A 189 0.76 -12.88 34.18
N GLU A 190 0.66 -14.18 33.86
CA GLU A 190 1.43 -15.25 34.55
C GLU A 190 2.93 -15.10 34.23
N ILE A 191 3.30 -14.87 32.96
CA ILE A 191 4.71 -14.65 32.53
C ILE A 191 5.26 -13.39 33.20
N GLY A 192 4.50 -12.29 33.21
CA GLY A 192 4.91 -11.07 33.87
C GLY A 192 5.22 -11.27 35.34
N ALA A 193 4.39 -12.04 36.06
CA ALA A 193 4.63 -12.39 37.48
C ALA A 193 5.90 -13.24 37.64
N LEU A 194 6.12 -14.25 36.78
CA LEU A 194 7.31 -15.12 36.81
C LEU A 194 8.61 -14.35 36.56
N LEU A 195 8.57 -13.35 35.69
CA LEU A 195 9.73 -12.50 35.35
C LEU A 195 9.96 -11.37 36.37
N GLY A 196 9.15 -11.28 37.43
CA GLY A 196 9.25 -10.21 38.41
C GLY A 196 8.95 -8.83 37.87
N TYR A 197 8.09 -8.75 36.85
CA TYR A 197 7.69 -7.46 36.25
C TYR A 197 7.01 -6.58 37.28
N LYS A 198 7.65 -5.44 37.58
CA LYS A 198 7.18 -4.47 38.58
C LYS A 198 6.32 -3.34 37.99
N GLY A 199 6.03 -3.40 36.69
CA GLY A 199 5.17 -2.43 36.03
C GLY A 199 3.68 -2.68 36.30
N ASP A 200 2.85 -1.76 35.79
CA ASP A 200 1.40 -1.87 35.97
C ASP A 200 0.85 -3.10 35.24
N LEU A 201 0.28 -4.03 36.02
CA LEU A 201 -0.42 -5.21 35.50
C LEU A 201 -1.60 -4.84 34.57
N ASN A 202 -2.16 -3.63 34.72
CA ASN A 202 -3.20 -3.15 33.84
C ASN A 202 -2.66 -2.90 32.41
N THR A 203 -1.40 -2.49 32.29
CA THR A 203 -0.74 -2.37 30.95
C THR A 203 -0.67 -3.72 30.25
N ILE A 204 -0.30 -4.80 30.95
CA ILE A 204 -0.31 -6.17 30.38
C ILE A 204 -1.72 -6.59 30.00
N LYS A 205 -2.70 -6.29 30.85
CA LYS A 205 -4.12 -6.57 30.57
C LYS A 205 -4.62 -5.77 29.37
N TYR A 206 -4.18 -4.53 29.23
CA TYR A 206 -4.55 -3.67 28.11
C TYR A 206 -3.98 -4.20 26.78
N LEU A 207 -2.68 -4.53 26.76
CA LEU A 207 -2.02 -5.13 25.58
C LEU A 207 -2.64 -6.48 25.15
N GLY A 208 -3.13 -7.26 26.09
CA GLY A 208 -3.84 -8.51 25.79
C GLY A 208 -5.30 -8.32 25.34
N ARG A 209 -5.83 -7.09 25.41
CA ARG A 209 -7.18 -6.73 24.93
C ARG A 209 -7.17 -6.05 23.56
N ALA A 210 -6.03 -5.51 23.15
CA ALA A 210 -5.80 -4.91 21.83
C ALA A 210 -5.45 -5.98 20.80
#